data_d9bb0f1012b00f86b7d89b401ae26eae
#
_entry.id   d9bb0f1012b00f86b7d89b401ae26eae
#
_cell.length_a   1.000
_cell.length_b   1.000
_cell.length_c   1.000
_cell.angle_alpha   90.00
_cell.angle_beta   90.00
_cell.angle_gamma   90.00
#
_symmetry.space_group_name_H-M   'P 1'
#
loop_
_entity.id
_entity.type
_entity.pdbx_description
1 polymer ?
#
loop_
_entity_poly.entity_id
_entity_poly.type
_entity_poly.pdbx_seq_one_letter_code
_entity_poly.pdbx_strand_id
1 'polypeptide(L)'
;MELTYADSNNQFLYYNYNKEDYEMLAKRRPEQVGCSLSNVHPERVYGSVNWLVGLLRSGQVDVFRTHVPTHGPDKYVVHNYQAMYDKDGKYAGINEYILDFKPIVDWYLKQTGQALVPAGAAAAGGYHQAAPAADATSGASNAGGHGAAPAAPAADATSGASA
;
A
#
# COMPACT_ATOMS: atom_id res chain seq x y z
N MET A 1 -8.78 -7.06 3.73
CA MET A 1 -8.06 -6.40 2.61
C MET A 1 -9.08 -5.74 1.71
N GLU A 2 -8.84 -4.49 1.37
CA GLU A 2 -9.60 -3.76 0.36
C GLU A 2 -8.77 -3.67 -0.91
N LEU A 3 -9.41 -3.80 -2.05
CA LEU A 3 -8.78 -3.85 -3.37
C LEU A 3 -9.44 -2.83 -4.28
N THR A 4 -8.63 -2.08 -5.00
CA THR A 4 -9.08 -1.06 -5.96
C THR A 4 -8.23 -1.15 -7.21
N TYR A 5 -8.84 -0.99 -8.38
CA TYR A 5 -8.13 -0.92 -9.64
C TYR A 5 -8.52 0.32 -10.44
N ALA A 6 -7.51 1.01 -10.97
CA ALA A 6 -7.65 2.07 -11.95
C ALA A 6 -6.82 1.75 -13.19
N ASP A 7 -7.36 2.03 -14.37
CA ASP A 7 -6.71 1.73 -15.63
C ASP A 7 -5.60 2.74 -16.03
N SER A 8 -5.01 2.53 -17.19
CA SER A 8 -3.96 3.41 -17.73
C SER A 8 -4.46 4.83 -18.06
N ASN A 9 -5.75 5.07 -18.12
CA ASN A 9 -6.38 6.39 -18.31
C ASN A 9 -6.76 7.06 -17.00
N ASN A 10 -6.37 6.44 -15.84
CA ASN A 10 -6.72 6.89 -14.51
C ASN A 10 -8.23 6.84 -14.22
N GLN A 11 -8.93 5.90 -14.84
CA GLN A 11 -10.33 5.63 -14.53
C GLN A 11 -10.41 4.56 -13.43
N PHE A 12 -11.14 4.86 -12.38
CA PHE A 12 -11.46 3.92 -11.32
C PHE A 12 -12.46 2.88 -11.83
N LEU A 13 -12.03 1.62 -11.97
CA LEU A 13 -12.85 0.59 -12.63
C LEU A 13 -13.36 -0.50 -11.71
N TYR A 14 -12.72 -0.71 -10.57
CA TYR A 14 -13.07 -1.82 -9.70
C TYR A 14 -12.70 -1.55 -8.25
N TYR A 15 -13.52 -2.03 -7.33
CA TYR A 15 -13.18 -2.28 -5.94
C TYR A 15 -13.93 -3.53 -5.45
N ASN A 16 -13.37 -4.22 -4.44
CA ASN A 16 -14.08 -5.34 -3.84
C ASN A 16 -15.11 -4.82 -2.82
N TYR A 17 -16.37 -4.80 -3.20
CA TYR A 17 -17.47 -4.47 -2.29
C TYR A 17 -17.73 -5.65 -1.35
N ASN A 18 -17.23 -5.53 -0.13
CA ASN A 18 -17.38 -6.57 0.91
C ASN A 18 -17.95 -6.04 2.23
N LYS A 19 -18.23 -4.74 2.29
CA LYS A 19 -18.80 -4.04 3.45
C LYS A 19 -19.26 -2.64 3.04
N GLU A 20 -20.10 -2.04 3.85
CA GLU A 20 -20.60 -0.67 3.62
C GLU A 20 -19.46 0.36 3.61
N ASP A 21 -19.67 1.47 2.91
CA ASP A 21 -18.63 2.49 2.71
C ASP A 21 -18.08 3.07 4.02
N TYR A 22 -18.92 3.22 5.05
CA TYR A 22 -18.51 3.72 6.37
C TYR A 22 -17.63 2.74 7.16
N GLU A 23 -17.63 1.46 6.81
CA GLU A 23 -16.79 0.41 7.41
C GLU A 23 -15.47 0.22 6.67
N MET A 24 -15.34 0.79 5.47
CA MET A 24 -14.15 0.65 4.65
C MET A 24 -12.99 1.49 5.18
N LEU A 25 -11.77 0.98 5.00
CA LEU A 25 -10.54 1.72 5.30
C LEU A 25 -10.31 2.85 4.30
N ALA A 26 -10.71 2.65 3.05
CA ALA A 26 -10.84 3.70 2.04
C ALA A 26 -12.23 3.63 1.43
N LYS A 27 -13.07 4.59 1.76
CA LYS A 27 -14.47 4.62 1.31
C LYS A 27 -14.55 4.60 -0.21
N ARG A 28 -15.34 3.66 -0.75
CA ARG A 28 -15.66 3.54 -2.17
C ARG A 28 -17.14 3.26 -2.32
N ARG A 29 -17.70 3.76 -3.41
CA ARG A 29 -19.13 3.61 -3.73
C ARG A 29 -19.31 3.14 -5.18
N PRO A 30 -20.39 2.41 -5.48
CA PRO A 30 -20.67 1.93 -6.83
C PRO A 30 -20.68 3.04 -7.90
N GLU A 31 -21.20 4.23 -7.55
CA GLU A 31 -21.32 5.38 -8.47
C GLU A 31 -19.96 5.96 -8.88
N GLN A 32 -18.90 5.64 -8.16
CA GLN A 32 -17.54 6.08 -8.46
C GLN A 32 -16.87 5.22 -9.54
N VAL A 33 -17.40 4.03 -9.80
CA VAL A 33 -16.86 3.14 -10.84
C VAL A 33 -17.09 3.77 -12.22
N GLY A 34 -16.01 3.87 -13.00
CA GLY A 34 -15.99 4.59 -14.27
C GLY A 34 -15.59 6.06 -14.17
N CYS A 35 -15.51 6.63 -12.95
CA CYS A 35 -15.06 8.00 -12.77
C CYS A 35 -13.53 8.11 -12.83
N SER A 36 -13.04 9.32 -13.11
CA SER A 36 -11.59 9.57 -13.02
C SER A 36 -11.11 9.54 -11.58
N LEU A 37 -9.83 9.25 -11.35
CA LEU A 37 -9.22 9.29 -10.02
C LEU A 37 -9.35 10.68 -9.36
N SER A 38 -9.42 11.76 -10.14
CA SER A 38 -9.68 13.10 -9.61
C SER A 38 -11.08 13.23 -8.99
N ASN A 39 -12.07 12.49 -9.48
CA ASN A 39 -13.44 12.55 -8.96
C ASN A 39 -13.65 11.68 -7.71
N VAL A 40 -12.76 10.72 -7.47
CA VAL A 40 -12.84 9.82 -6.31
C VAL A 40 -11.92 10.23 -5.16
N HIS A 41 -11.20 11.34 -5.33
CA HIS A 41 -10.31 11.91 -4.32
C HIS A 41 -10.67 13.39 -4.04
N PRO A 42 -10.50 13.88 -2.81
CA PRO A 42 -10.64 15.31 -2.53
C PRO A 42 -9.59 16.15 -3.28
N GLU A 43 -9.95 17.35 -3.70
CA GLU A 43 -9.06 18.25 -4.46
C GLU A 43 -7.69 18.49 -3.78
N ARG A 44 -7.68 18.60 -2.45
CA ARG A 44 -6.46 18.78 -1.65
C ARG A 44 -5.37 17.75 -1.88
N VAL A 45 -5.73 16.55 -2.37
CA VAL A 45 -4.77 15.44 -2.60
C VAL A 45 -4.43 15.20 -4.08
N TYR A 46 -4.99 15.98 -5.01
CA TYR A 46 -4.75 15.78 -6.45
C TYR A 46 -3.26 15.82 -6.83
N GLY A 47 -2.51 16.74 -6.23
CA GLY A 47 -1.06 16.82 -6.47
C GLY A 47 -0.35 15.53 -6.12
N SER A 48 -0.69 14.95 -4.99
CA SER A 48 -0.09 13.69 -4.51
C SER A 48 -0.53 12.49 -5.32
N VAL A 49 -1.81 12.43 -5.70
CA VAL A 49 -2.33 11.37 -6.57
C VAL A 49 -1.63 11.42 -7.94
N ASN A 50 -1.53 12.60 -8.55
CA ASN A 50 -0.86 12.75 -9.85
C ASN A 50 0.63 12.43 -9.78
N TRP A 51 1.31 12.83 -8.70
CA TRP A 51 2.71 12.47 -8.47
C TRP A 51 2.87 10.95 -8.36
N LEU A 52 2.03 10.29 -7.56
CA LEU A 52 2.07 8.83 -7.39
C LEU A 52 1.81 8.09 -8.70
N VAL A 53 0.79 8.50 -9.45
CA VAL A 53 0.48 7.95 -10.77
C VAL A 53 1.68 8.11 -11.72
N GLY A 54 2.32 9.29 -11.73
CA GLY A 54 3.51 9.55 -12.52
C GLY A 54 4.68 8.64 -12.15
N LEU A 55 4.91 8.46 -10.85
CA LEU A 55 5.97 7.60 -10.32
C LEU A 55 5.79 6.13 -10.74
N LEU A 56 4.59 5.59 -10.60
CA LEU A 56 4.26 4.21 -10.99
C LEU A 56 4.30 4.03 -12.51
N ARG A 57 3.73 4.98 -13.26
CA ARG A 57 3.69 4.94 -14.73
C ARG A 57 5.07 5.01 -15.36
N SER A 58 6.02 5.73 -14.74
CA SER A 58 7.39 5.83 -15.23
C SER A 58 8.22 4.56 -15.00
N GLY A 59 7.73 3.60 -14.21
CA GLY A 59 8.46 2.39 -13.84
C GLY A 59 9.61 2.64 -12.85
N GLN A 60 9.66 3.82 -12.21
CA GLN A 60 10.68 4.10 -11.19
C GLN A 60 10.49 3.25 -9.95
N VAL A 61 9.24 2.89 -9.64
CA VAL A 61 8.91 1.95 -8.58
C VAL A 61 7.76 1.05 -9.05
N ASP A 62 7.82 -0.22 -8.66
CA ASP A 62 6.74 -1.18 -8.94
C ASP A 62 5.62 -1.08 -7.91
N VAL A 63 5.99 -0.83 -6.66
CA VAL A 63 5.06 -0.70 -5.54
C VAL A 63 5.44 0.49 -4.66
N PHE A 64 4.51 1.41 -4.49
CA PHE A 64 4.61 2.48 -3.50
C PHE A 64 3.75 2.15 -2.27
N ARG A 65 4.32 2.32 -1.06
CA ARG A 65 3.62 2.06 0.20
C ARG A 65 3.58 3.32 1.05
N THR A 66 2.42 3.53 1.69
CA THR A 66 2.27 4.60 2.66
C THR A 66 1.41 4.15 3.84
N HIS A 67 1.82 4.55 5.04
CA HIS A 67 1.01 4.39 6.24
C HIS A 67 0.03 5.56 6.36
N VAL A 68 -1.23 5.25 6.66
CA VAL A 68 -2.29 6.26 6.85
C VAL A 68 -2.68 6.29 8.33
N PRO A 69 -2.24 7.32 9.10
CA PRO A 69 -2.39 7.35 10.55
C PRO A 69 -3.81 7.75 11.04
N THR A 70 -4.71 8.11 10.15
CA THR A 70 -6.04 8.67 10.49
C THR A 70 -7.02 7.65 11.06
N HIS A 71 -6.67 6.36 11.06
CA HIS A 71 -7.54 5.27 11.54
C HIS A 71 -7.44 4.98 13.05
N GLY A 72 -6.73 5.82 13.80
CA GLY A 72 -6.56 5.69 15.25
C GLY A 72 -5.43 4.73 15.66
N PRO A 73 -5.15 4.65 16.99
CA PRO A 73 -3.98 3.92 17.50
C PRO A 73 -4.13 2.40 17.44
N ASP A 74 -5.35 1.90 17.31
CA ASP A 74 -5.64 0.46 17.29
C ASP A 74 -5.52 -0.17 15.90
N LYS A 75 -5.15 0.63 14.89
CA LYS A 75 -4.97 0.19 13.51
C LYS A 75 -3.62 0.66 12.96
N TYR A 76 -3.03 -0.17 12.11
CA TYR A 76 -1.86 0.19 11.30
C TYR A 76 -2.19 -0.01 9.82
N VAL A 77 -2.87 0.98 9.25
CA VAL A 77 -3.38 0.91 7.88
C VAL A 77 -2.31 1.30 6.88
N VAL A 78 -2.04 0.41 5.95
CA VAL A 78 -1.08 0.63 4.86
C VAL A 78 -1.79 0.54 3.52
N HIS A 79 -1.63 1.56 2.72
CA HIS A 79 -1.99 1.58 1.32
C HIS A 79 -0.80 1.16 0.49
N ASN A 80 -1.00 0.19 -0.38
CA ASN A 80 0.00 -0.29 -1.32
C ASN A 80 -0.53 -0.03 -2.73
N TYR A 81 0.22 0.72 -3.51
CA TYR A 81 -0.10 1.05 -4.89
C TYR A 81 0.87 0.33 -5.79
N GLN A 82 0.38 -0.60 -6.57
CA GLN A 82 1.19 -1.44 -7.46
C GLN A 82 0.94 -1.07 -8.91
N ALA A 83 2.01 -0.76 -9.64
CA ALA A 83 1.94 -0.61 -11.07
C ALA A 83 1.56 -1.95 -11.73
N MET A 84 0.62 -1.90 -12.66
CA MET A 84 0.20 -3.04 -13.46
C MET A 84 0.70 -2.86 -14.90
N TYR A 85 1.17 -3.95 -15.49
CA TYR A 85 1.65 -3.99 -16.87
C TYR A 85 0.92 -5.07 -17.64
N ASP A 86 0.71 -4.84 -18.91
CA ASP A 86 0.16 -5.86 -19.81
C ASP A 86 1.24 -6.87 -20.23
N LYS A 87 0.86 -7.85 -21.02
CA LYS A 87 1.76 -8.91 -21.52
C LYS A 87 2.93 -8.40 -22.35
N ASP A 88 2.83 -7.18 -22.88
CA ASP A 88 3.86 -6.53 -23.70
C ASP A 88 4.73 -5.56 -22.85
N GLY A 89 4.52 -5.53 -21.52
CA GLY A 89 5.25 -4.69 -20.59
C GLY A 89 4.80 -3.22 -20.59
N LYS A 90 3.67 -2.91 -21.22
CA LYS A 90 3.12 -1.56 -21.22
C LYS A 90 2.31 -1.33 -19.95
N TYR A 91 2.45 -0.14 -19.38
CA TYR A 91 1.67 0.27 -18.20
C TYR A 91 0.17 0.15 -18.45
N ALA A 92 -0.52 -0.63 -17.64
CA ALA A 92 -1.95 -0.93 -17.75
C ALA A 92 -2.80 -0.24 -16.68
N GLY A 93 -2.18 0.22 -15.58
CA GLY A 93 -2.91 0.89 -14.51
C GLY A 93 -2.30 0.67 -13.14
N ILE A 94 -3.10 0.92 -12.11
CA ILE A 94 -2.72 0.78 -10.71
C ILE A 94 -3.67 -0.18 -10.02
N ASN A 95 -3.11 -1.14 -9.30
CA ASN A 95 -3.82 -1.94 -8.33
C ASN A 95 -3.49 -1.42 -6.93
N GLU A 96 -4.49 -0.93 -6.21
CA GLU A 96 -4.35 -0.53 -4.82
C GLU A 96 -4.88 -1.65 -3.92
N TYR A 97 -4.09 -2.05 -2.92
CA TYR A 97 -4.56 -2.94 -1.86
C TYR A 97 -4.25 -2.35 -0.49
N ILE A 98 -5.29 -2.35 0.36
CA ILE A 98 -5.28 -1.70 1.66
C ILE A 98 -5.43 -2.75 2.74
N LEU A 99 -4.53 -2.70 3.71
CA LEU A 99 -4.47 -3.65 4.81
C LEU A 99 -4.31 -2.94 6.14
N ASP A 100 -5.06 -3.38 7.13
CA ASP A 100 -4.73 -3.16 8.53
C ASP A 100 -3.72 -4.25 8.95
N PHE A 101 -2.49 -3.85 9.17
CA PHE A 101 -1.42 -4.77 9.56
C PHE A 101 -1.43 -5.13 11.03
N LYS A 102 -2.09 -4.34 11.89
CA LYS A 102 -2.05 -4.57 13.33
C LYS A 102 -2.54 -5.96 13.73
N PRO A 103 -3.69 -6.47 13.27
CA PRO A 103 -4.14 -7.82 13.58
C PRO A 103 -3.17 -8.91 13.09
N ILE A 104 -2.51 -8.68 11.96
CA ILE A 104 -1.54 -9.64 11.40
C ILE A 104 -0.27 -9.67 12.26
N VAL A 105 0.24 -8.52 12.66
CA VAL A 105 1.41 -8.40 13.53
C VAL A 105 1.10 -9.00 14.91
N ASP A 106 -0.04 -8.69 15.51
CA ASP A 106 -0.45 -9.23 16.80
C ASP A 106 -0.56 -10.77 16.76
N TRP A 107 -1.15 -11.30 15.68
CA TRP A 107 -1.21 -12.75 15.46
C TRP A 107 0.18 -13.36 15.32
N TYR A 108 1.08 -12.77 14.52
CA TYR A 108 2.46 -13.22 14.33
C TYR A 108 3.22 -13.28 15.67
N LEU A 109 3.18 -12.20 16.43
CA LEU A 109 3.86 -12.12 17.74
C LEU A 109 3.33 -13.18 18.71
N LYS A 110 2.01 -13.41 18.72
CA LYS A 110 1.39 -14.47 19.52
C LYS A 110 1.86 -15.88 19.09
N GLN A 111 1.96 -16.13 17.77
CA GLN A 111 2.39 -17.46 17.27
C GLN A 111 3.86 -17.74 17.53
N THR A 112 4.70 -16.71 17.49
CA THR A 112 6.17 -16.85 17.60
C THR A 112 6.69 -16.66 19.02
N GLY A 113 5.89 -16.14 19.95
CA GLY A 113 6.32 -15.75 21.28
C GLY A 113 7.26 -14.55 21.28
N GLN A 114 7.33 -13.78 20.20
CA GLN A 114 8.15 -12.59 20.07
C GLN A 114 7.44 -11.35 20.59
N ALA A 115 8.21 -10.30 20.86
CA ALA A 115 7.69 -8.99 21.25
C ALA A 115 8.40 -7.89 20.44
N LEU A 116 7.67 -6.82 20.12
CA LEU A 116 8.27 -5.60 19.59
C LEU A 116 8.93 -4.83 20.74
N VAL A 117 10.14 -4.34 20.50
CA VAL A 117 10.86 -3.45 21.42
C VAL A 117 11.16 -2.12 20.71
N PRO A 118 11.24 -0.99 21.43
CA PRO A 118 11.63 0.28 20.82
C PRO A 118 12.98 0.18 20.12
N ALA A 119 13.13 0.86 18.99
CA ALA A 119 14.41 0.94 18.31
C ALA A 119 15.48 1.53 19.23
N GLY A 120 16.63 0.86 19.37
CA GLY A 120 17.70 1.24 20.30
C GLY A 120 17.61 0.64 21.70
N ALA A 121 16.54 -0.08 22.05
CA ALA A 121 16.56 -0.95 23.22
C ALA A 121 17.51 -2.12 22.92
N ALA A 122 18.66 -2.14 23.57
CA ALA A 122 19.57 -3.28 23.47
C ALA A 122 18.83 -4.52 23.96
N ALA A 123 18.71 -5.53 23.09
CA ALA A 123 18.23 -6.84 23.48
C ALA A 123 19.22 -7.41 24.51
N ALA A 124 18.88 -7.30 25.78
CA ALA A 124 19.56 -8.03 26.85
C ALA A 124 19.14 -9.50 26.72
N GLY A 125 19.85 -10.25 25.91
CA GLY A 125 19.60 -11.67 25.68
C GLY A 125 19.78 -12.00 24.21
N GLY A 126 20.89 -12.69 23.89
CA GLY A 126 21.24 -13.04 22.51
C GLY A 126 20.15 -13.84 21.82
N TYR A 127 19.57 -13.22 20.81
CA TYR A 127 18.79 -13.97 19.82
C TYR A 127 19.78 -14.71 18.93
N HIS A 128 19.81 -16.03 19.04
CA HIS A 128 20.38 -16.85 17.96
C HIS A 128 19.52 -16.58 16.74
N GLN A 129 20.06 -15.78 15.82
CA GLN A 129 19.51 -15.65 14.47
C GLN A 129 19.65 -17.03 13.83
N ALA A 130 18.59 -17.80 13.83
CA ALA A 130 18.50 -18.97 12.96
C ALA A 130 18.62 -18.44 11.55
N ALA A 131 19.64 -18.94 10.84
CA ALA A 131 19.78 -18.65 9.40
C ALA A 131 18.44 -18.95 8.73
N PRO A 132 17.93 -18.07 7.85
CA PRO A 132 16.71 -18.34 7.13
C PRO A 132 16.90 -19.64 6.34
N ALA A 133 16.04 -20.62 6.60
CA ALA A 133 15.92 -21.77 5.72
C ALA A 133 15.63 -21.23 4.33
N ALA A 134 16.46 -21.59 3.35
CA ALA A 134 16.27 -21.17 1.98
C ALA A 134 14.89 -21.64 1.49
N ASP A 135 13.97 -20.72 1.36
CA ASP A 135 12.69 -21.00 0.75
C ASP A 135 12.90 -21.08 -0.77
N ALA A 136 12.71 -22.28 -1.28
CA ALA A 136 13.00 -22.63 -2.67
C ALA A 136 11.94 -22.14 -3.68
N THR A 137 11.00 -21.28 -3.30
CA THR A 137 9.84 -20.95 -4.14
C THR A 137 9.72 -19.50 -4.60
N SER A 138 10.63 -18.59 -4.24
CA SER A 138 10.61 -17.23 -4.79
C SER A 138 11.89 -16.91 -5.57
N GLY A 139 11.89 -17.29 -6.84
CA GLY A 139 12.91 -16.90 -7.82
C GLY A 139 12.78 -15.46 -8.26
N ALA A 140 13.01 -14.51 -7.36
CA ALA A 140 13.19 -13.11 -7.73
C ALA A 140 14.54 -12.64 -7.22
N SER A 141 15.59 -12.88 -8.02
CA SER A 141 16.90 -12.31 -7.81
C SER A 141 16.85 -10.82 -8.08
N ASN A 142 16.97 -10.02 -7.06
CA ASN A 142 17.09 -8.58 -7.18
C ASN A 142 18.56 -8.19 -7.39
N ALA A 143 18.95 -7.94 -8.62
CA ALA A 143 20.21 -7.29 -8.98
C ALA A 143 19.88 -5.96 -9.67
N GLY A 144 19.89 -4.88 -8.93
CA GLY A 144 19.74 -3.54 -9.51
C GLY A 144 19.73 -2.47 -8.44
N GLY A 145 20.76 -1.64 -8.43
CA GLY A 145 20.92 -0.53 -7.48
C GLY A 145 19.77 0.45 -7.56
N HIS A 146 19.14 0.67 -6.44
CA HIS A 146 18.05 1.64 -6.30
C HIS A 146 18.61 3.03 -6.05
N GLY A 147 18.48 3.90 -7.05
CA GLY A 147 18.52 5.35 -6.81
C GLY A 147 17.39 5.73 -5.84
N ALA A 148 17.68 6.61 -4.90
CA ALA A 148 16.68 7.09 -3.95
C ALA A 148 15.47 7.67 -4.70
N ALA A 149 14.29 7.16 -4.40
CA ALA A 149 13.04 7.71 -4.90
C ALA A 149 12.89 9.16 -4.42
N PRO A 150 12.35 10.07 -5.24
CA PRO A 150 12.09 11.44 -4.82
C PRO A 150 11.15 11.47 -3.62
N ALA A 151 11.40 12.38 -2.69
CA ALA A 151 10.62 12.50 -1.45
C ALA A 151 9.12 12.69 -1.76
N ALA A 152 8.28 11.90 -1.12
CA ALA A 152 6.84 12.05 -1.22
C ALA A 152 6.40 13.39 -0.61
N PRO A 153 5.42 14.06 -1.20
CA PRO A 153 4.72 15.15 -0.53
C PRO A 153 4.06 14.62 0.74
N ALA A 154 3.91 15.50 1.76
CA ALA A 154 3.49 15.15 3.11
C ALA A 154 2.33 14.13 3.18
N ALA A 155 2.40 13.23 4.16
CA ALA A 155 1.72 11.94 4.26
C ALA A 155 0.19 11.91 4.26
N ASP A 156 -0.50 13.01 4.13
CA ASP A 156 -1.97 13.09 4.23
C ASP A 156 -2.70 12.81 2.90
N ALA A 157 -1.99 12.23 1.98
CA ALA A 157 -2.27 12.44 0.58
C ALA A 157 -3.24 11.46 -0.06
N THR A 158 -3.48 10.31 0.51
CA THR A 158 -4.14 9.24 -0.25
C THR A 158 -5.38 8.64 0.41
N SER A 159 -5.68 9.01 1.66
CA SER A 159 -6.93 8.57 2.24
C SER A 159 -8.10 9.38 1.69
N GLY A 160 -8.81 8.82 0.73
CA GLY A 160 -10.10 9.31 0.30
C GLY A 160 -11.19 9.18 1.39
N ALA A 161 -10.77 9.03 2.66
CA ALA A 161 -11.65 8.97 3.77
C ALA A 161 -11.89 10.37 4.28
N SER A 162 -12.99 10.98 3.93
CA SER A 162 -13.68 11.82 4.89
C SER A 162 -14.72 12.77 4.39
N ALA A 163 -15.62 12.83 5.27
CA ALA A 163 -16.76 13.70 5.50
C ALA A 163 -17.82 13.66 4.42
#